data_4772be261db9a383573bfdc1295aebb5
#
_entry.id   4772be261db9a383573bfdc1295aebb5
#
_cell.length_a   1.000
_cell.length_b   1.000
_cell.length_c   1.000
_cell.angle_alpha   90.00
_cell.angle_beta   90.00
_cell.angle_gamma   90.00
#
_symmetry.space_group_name_H-M   'P 1'
#
loop_
_entity.id
_entity.type
_entity.pdbx_description
1 polymer ?
#
loop_
_entity_poly.entity_id
_entity_poly.type
_entity_poly.pdbx_seq_one_letter_code
_entity_poly.pdbx_strand_id
1 'polypeptide(L)'
;SEVPMWDKDVKSPIIRHTTFSAEYNKATTTISSGEEPPLMLAESVFADNTTLSLKEEDVDHVFDGYKNGKAYSFTLSKDAYDVIKVHIRDDKKKAAKIAVQIDGKWSMVDCTIDGSYAVFETAKPCKYVLLYKKISPIVPIAICGGVAVLMMAVFIVLRRIKKHGRSKEKENV
;
A
#
# COMPACT_ATOMS: atom_id res chain seq x y z
N SER A 1 30.98 -3.09 1.17
CA SER A 1 32.15 -2.24 0.88
C SER A 1 32.03 -1.73 -0.54
N GLU A 2 32.01 -0.42 -0.68
CA GLU A 2 31.95 0.23 -1.98
C GLU A 2 33.28 0.02 -2.72
N VAL A 3 33.24 -0.45 -3.95
CA VAL A 3 34.42 -0.56 -4.80
C VAL A 3 34.42 0.68 -5.70
N PRO A 4 35.43 1.57 -5.59
CA PRO A 4 35.49 2.74 -6.46
C PRO A 4 35.76 2.34 -7.91
N MET A 5 34.99 2.90 -8.81
CA MET A 5 35.26 2.83 -10.26
C MET A 5 36.02 4.08 -10.68
N TRP A 6 37.22 3.90 -11.17
CA TRP A 6 38.05 5.00 -11.67
C TRP A 6 37.69 5.33 -13.12
N ASP A 7 37.57 6.59 -13.41
CA ASP A 7 37.29 7.11 -14.77
C ASP A 7 38.44 6.92 -15.75
N LYS A 8 39.62 6.59 -15.24
CA LYS A 8 40.83 6.37 -16.04
C LYS A 8 41.64 5.20 -15.49
N ASP A 9 42.41 4.56 -16.35
CA ASP A 9 43.32 3.51 -15.94
C ASP A 9 44.46 4.10 -15.09
N VAL A 10 44.42 3.85 -13.82
CA VAL A 10 45.41 4.33 -12.84
C VAL A 10 46.79 3.68 -12.97
N LYS A 11 46.92 2.63 -13.82
CA LYS A 11 48.22 2.00 -14.16
C LYS A 11 48.93 2.65 -15.31
N SER A 12 48.27 3.53 -16.06
CA SER A 12 48.89 4.22 -17.16
C SER A 12 49.89 5.27 -16.66
N PRO A 13 51.04 5.49 -17.32
CA PRO A 13 51.99 6.48 -16.87
C PRO A 13 51.39 7.90 -16.96
N ILE A 14 51.54 8.65 -15.88
CA ILE A 14 51.05 10.04 -15.80
C ILE A 14 52.04 10.94 -16.53
N ILE A 15 51.70 11.40 -17.73
CA ILE A 15 52.56 12.26 -18.57
C ILE A 15 52.32 13.77 -18.30
N ARG A 16 51.13 14.09 -17.69
CA ARG A 16 50.71 15.47 -17.35
C ARG A 16 49.89 15.48 -16.08
N HIS A 17 49.45 16.67 -15.64
CA HIS A 17 48.47 16.78 -14.58
C HIS A 17 47.18 16.02 -14.95
N THR A 18 46.99 14.87 -14.36
CA THR A 18 45.81 14.01 -14.58
C THR A 18 44.99 13.97 -13.31
N THR A 19 43.72 14.35 -13.40
CA THR A 19 42.75 14.18 -12.33
C THR A 19 42.09 12.83 -12.50
N PHE A 20 42.08 12.04 -11.46
CA PHE A 20 41.31 10.79 -11.37
C PHE A 20 40.07 11.07 -10.54
N SER A 21 38.90 10.69 -11.08
CA SER A 21 37.64 10.73 -10.38
C SER A 21 37.21 9.29 -10.04
N ALA A 22 36.76 9.07 -8.83
CA ALA A 22 36.18 7.81 -8.44
C ALA A 22 34.67 7.96 -8.32
N GLU A 23 33.93 7.12 -9.03
CA GLU A 23 32.50 6.94 -8.84
C GLU A 23 32.26 5.76 -7.92
N TYR A 24 31.42 5.98 -6.90
CA TYR A 24 31.02 4.96 -5.94
C TYR A 24 29.58 4.55 -6.26
N ASN A 25 29.38 3.31 -6.65
CA ASN A 25 28.04 2.72 -6.71
C ASN A 25 27.55 2.47 -5.29
N LYS A 26 26.69 3.34 -4.81
CA LYS A 26 26.03 3.16 -3.52
C LYS A 26 25.02 2.03 -3.65
N ALA A 27 25.15 0.99 -2.82
CA ALA A 27 24.21 -0.10 -2.79
C ALA A 27 22.93 0.33 -2.05
N THR A 28 21.78 0.00 -2.62
CA THR A 28 20.51 0.08 -1.91
C THR A 28 20.54 -0.88 -0.72
N THR A 29 20.16 -0.39 0.43
CA THR A 29 20.06 -1.17 1.66
C THR A 29 18.65 -1.08 2.23
N THR A 30 18.27 -2.06 3.06
CA THR A 30 16.98 -2.09 3.74
C THR A 30 17.19 -1.93 5.23
N ILE A 31 16.46 -1.01 5.84
CA ILE A 31 16.40 -0.82 7.29
C ILE A 31 14.98 -1.04 7.80
N SER A 32 14.84 -1.50 9.05
CA SER A 32 13.54 -1.87 9.62
C SER A 32 13.24 -1.11 10.90
N SER A 33 11.97 -1.10 11.28
CA SER A 33 11.48 -0.52 12.53
C SER A 33 11.81 -1.36 13.78
N GLY A 34 12.38 -2.55 13.62
CA GLY A 34 12.94 -3.36 14.71
C GLY A 34 12.01 -4.41 15.32
N GLU A 35 10.70 -4.38 15.05
CA GLU A 35 9.75 -5.42 15.50
C GLU A 35 9.81 -6.68 14.62
N GLU A 36 9.31 -7.82 15.11
CA GLU A 36 9.21 -9.09 14.38
C GLU A 36 7.74 -9.53 14.24
N PRO A 37 7.16 -9.55 13.03
CA PRO A 37 7.66 -8.97 11.78
C PRO A 37 7.60 -7.44 11.81
N PRO A 38 8.50 -6.75 11.09
CA PRO A 38 8.60 -5.29 11.17
C PRO A 38 7.32 -4.59 10.70
N LEU A 39 6.96 -3.49 11.38
CA LEU A 39 5.83 -2.64 10.98
C LEU A 39 6.19 -1.83 9.72
N MET A 40 7.46 -1.49 9.57
CA MET A 40 7.95 -0.71 8.44
C MET A 40 9.33 -1.20 8.00
N LEU A 41 9.52 -1.25 6.69
CA LEU A 41 10.82 -1.38 6.04
C LEU A 41 11.03 -0.16 5.14
N ALA A 42 12.25 0.34 5.09
CA ALA A 42 12.65 1.41 4.18
C ALA A 42 13.85 0.94 3.36
N GLU A 43 13.71 1.02 2.03
CA GLU A 43 14.77 0.72 1.07
C GLU A 43 15.23 2.02 0.42
N SER A 44 16.51 2.29 0.48
CA SER A 44 17.17 3.43 -0.19
C SER A 44 18.68 3.26 -0.13
N VAL A 45 19.41 4.24 -0.64
CA VAL A 45 20.83 4.40 -0.39
C VAL A 45 21.00 5.19 0.90
N PHE A 46 21.40 4.51 1.98
CA PHE A 46 21.59 5.11 3.30
C PHE A 46 23.08 5.25 3.62
N ALA A 47 23.40 6.21 4.49
CA ALA A 47 24.70 6.26 5.13
C ALA A 47 24.85 5.08 6.12
N ASP A 48 26.08 4.66 6.38
CA ASP A 48 26.38 3.61 7.36
C ASP A 48 25.78 3.92 8.73
N ASN A 49 25.21 2.89 9.37
CA ASN A 49 24.55 2.99 10.68
C ASN A 49 23.34 3.95 10.71
N THR A 50 22.64 4.14 9.58
CA THR A 50 21.35 4.81 9.57
C THR A 50 20.32 3.94 10.26
N THR A 51 19.57 4.51 11.20
CA THR A 51 18.47 3.83 11.90
C THR A 51 17.15 4.48 11.56
N LEU A 52 16.09 3.67 11.58
CA LEU A 52 14.72 4.08 11.38
C LEU A 52 13.98 4.07 12.72
N SER A 53 13.30 5.16 13.04
CA SER A 53 12.41 5.27 14.17
C SER A 53 10.99 5.50 13.70
N LEU A 54 10.03 4.79 14.29
CA LEU A 54 8.61 4.85 13.97
C LEU A 54 7.81 5.31 15.19
N LYS A 55 6.87 6.24 14.99
CA LYS A 55 5.98 6.73 16.03
C LYS A 55 4.53 6.64 15.55
N GLU A 56 3.65 6.03 16.34
CA GLU A 56 2.21 6.04 16.07
C GLU A 56 1.66 7.46 16.28
N GLU A 57 0.78 7.89 15.38
CA GLU A 57 0.24 9.26 15.33
C GLU A 57 -1.28 9.22 15.24
N ASP A 58 -1.92 10.24 15.82
CA ASP A 58 -3.34 10.49 15.60
C ASP A 58 -3.53 11.40 14.39
N VAL A 59 -4.54 11.08 13.57
CA VAL A 59 -4.87 11.86 12.37
C VAL A 59 -6.36 12.10 12.30
N ASP A 60 -6.77 13.34 12.54
CA ASP A 60 -8.17 13.79 12.45
C ASP A 60 -8.56 14.20 11.02
N HIS A 61 -7.59 14.24 10.09
CA HIS A 61 -7.87 14.63 8.70
C HIS A 61 -8.76 13.61 8.02
N VAL A 62 -9.82 14.08 7.37
CA VAL A 62 -10.77 13.24 6.63
C VAL A 62 -10.36 13.20 5.16
N PHE A 63 -10.21 11.98 4.63
CA PHE A 63 -9.94 11.74 3.20
C PHE A 63 -11.23 11.26 2.52
N ASP A 64 -11.71 12.03 1.54
CA ASP A 64 -12.97 11.74 0.85
C ASP A 64 -12.93 10.37 0.16
N GLY A 65 -13.97 9.57 0.42
CA GLY A 65 -14.07 8.21 -0.14
C GLY A 65 -13.25 7.15 0.59
N TYR A 66 -12.47 7.53 1.62
CA TYR A 66 -11.61 6.61 2.36
C TYR A 66 -11.89 6.62 3.86
N LYS A 67 -11.57 5.49 4.50
CA LYS A 67 -11.49 5.33 5.94
C LYS A 67 -10.01 5.30 6.33
N ASN A 68 -9.64 6.10 7.34
CA ASN A 68 -8.30 6.09 7.89
C ASN A 68 -8.01 4.75 8.58
N GLY A 69 -6.84 4.20 8.28
CA GLY A 69 -6.19 3.16 9.06
C GLY A 69 -5.31 3.74 10.16
N LYS A 70 -4.33 2.97 10.58
CA LYS A 70 -3.29 3.46 11.48
C LYS A 70 -2.42 4.49 10.79
N ALA A 71 -1.99 5.48 11.56
CA ALA A 71 -1.10 6.53 11.10
C ALA A 71 0.23 6.44 11.86
N TYR A 72 1.30 6.73 11.16
CA TYR A 72 2.64 6.75 11.73
C TYR A 72 3.45 7.89 11.14
N SER A 73 4.39 8.39 11.89
CA SER A 73 5.51 9.18 11.38
C SER A 73 6.79 8.39 11.50
N PHE A 74 7.65 8.47 10.50
CA PHE A 74 8.97 7.87 10.58
C PHE A 74 10.06 8.92 10.43
N THR A 75 11.18 8.66 11.08
CA THR A 75 12.38 9.49 11.02
C THR A 75 13.59 8.59 10.77
N LEU A 76 14.60 9.17 10.14
CA LEU A 76 15.89 8.54 9.92
C LEU A 76 16.95 9.27 10.76
N SER A 77 17.90 8.54 11.32
CA SER A 77 19.03 9.16 12.07
C SER A 77 20.00 9.93 11.16
N LYS A 78 19.99 9.62 9.86
CA LYS A 78 20.77 10.30 8.83
C LYS A 78 19.93 10.36 7.55
N ASP A 79 20.15 11.35 6.69
CA ASP A 79 19.43 11.49 5.45
C ASP A 79 19.70 10.32 4.49
N ALA A 80 18.68 9.97 3.72
CA ALA A 80 18.83 9.08 2.58
C ALA A 80 19.41 9.86 1.40
N TYR A 81 20.23 9.19 0.59
CA TYR A 81 20.83 9.79 -0.60
C TYR A 81 19.95 9.70 -1.84
N ASP A 82 18.88 8.90 -1.77
CA ASP A 82 17.97 8.64 -2.87
C ASP A 82 16.53 8.56 -2.37
N VAL A 83 15.58 8.38 -3.29
CA VAL A 83 14.17 8.12 -2.98
C VAL A 83 14.06 6.93 -2.04
N ILE A 84 13.20 7.07 -1.05
CA ILE A 84 12.94 6.04 -0.04
C ILE A 84 11.73 5.24 -0.50
N LYS A 85 11.90 3.96 -0.78
CA LYS A 85 10.82 3.02 -0.98
C LYS A 85 10.40 2.45 0.36
N VAL A 86 9.17 2.72 0.73
CA VAL A 86 8.62 2.42 2.06
C VAL A 86 7.65 1.27 1.96
N HIS A 87 7.85 0.25 2.80
CA HIS A 87 6.96 -0.90 2.96
C HIS A 87 6.30 -0.80 4.34
N ILE A 88 4.99 -0.65 4.37
CA ILE A 88 4.20 -0.55 5.60
C ILE A 88 3.35 -1.79 5.76
N ARG A 89 3.43 -2.45 6.91
CA ARG A 89 2.63 -3.65 7.17
C ARG A 89 1.13 -3.31 7.16
N ASP A 90 0.43 -3.99 6.27
CA ASP A 90 -1.03 -3.99 6.17
C ASP A 90 -1.55 -5.42 6.27
N ASP A 91 -1.79 -5.88 7.49
CA ASP A 91 -2.28 -7.25 7.74
C ASP A 91 -3.63 -7.52 7.05
N LYS A 92 -4.38 -6.46 6.74
CA LYS A 92 -5.66 -6.56 6.01
C LYS A 92 -5.47 -6.70 4.51
N LYS A 93 -4.29 -6.35 3.97
CA LYS A 93 -3.95 -6.36 2.53
C LYS A 93 -4.97 -5.63 1.65
N LYS A 94 -5.53 -4.51 2.15
CA LYS A 94 -6.65 -3.79 1.55
C LYS A 94 -6.42 -2.30 1.43
N ALA A 95 -5.22 -1.81 1.75
CA ALA A 95 -4.88 -0.42 1.55
C ALA A 95 -5.06 -0.05 0.07
N ALA A 96 -5.91 0.93 -0.19
CA ALA A 96 -6.21 1.39 -1.55
C ALA A 96 -5.31 2.54 -1.98
N LYS A 97 -4.90 3.35 -1.00
CA LYS A 97 -3.97 4.48 -1.15
C LYS A 97 -3.25 4.73 0.17
N ILE A 98 -2.23 5.55 0.11
CA ILE A 98 -1.56 6.07 1.29
C ILE A 98 -1.66 7.59 1.24
N ALA A 99 -2.07 8.22 2.34
CA ALA A 99 -1.92 9.64 2.51
C ALA A 99 -0.58 9.92 3.18
N VAL A 100 0.19 10.83 2.61
CA VAL A 100 1.46 11.30 3.16
C VAL A 100 1.38 12.77 3.51
N GLN A 101 1.98 13.16 4.64
CA GLN A 101 2.07 14.55 5.04
C GLN A 101 3.53 14.99 4.98
N ILE A 102 3.79 15.93 4.08
CA ILE A 102 5.10 16.55 3.89
C ILE A 102 4.92 18.06 4.07
N ASP A 103 5.74 18.66 4.91
CA ASP A 103 5.69 20.10 5.21
C ASP A 103 4.28 20.59 5.61
N GLY A 104 3.59 19.77 6.40
CA GLY A 104 2.23 20.05 6.89
C GLY A 104 1.08 19.84 5.89
N LYS A 105 1.39 19.52 4.63
CA LYS A 105 0.38 19.30 3.58
C LYS A 105 0.15 17.82 3.33
N TRP A 106 -1.12 17.41 3.31
CA TRP A 106 -1.52 16.05 2.93
C TRP A 106 -1.59 15.89 1.42
N SER A 107 -1.06 14.79 0.93
CA SER A 107 -1.25 14.31 -0.45
C SER A 107 -1.54 12.82 -0.44
N MET A 108 -2.36 12.35 -1.39
CA MET A 108 -2.62 10.93 -1.57
C MET A 108 -1.70 10.38 -2.64
N VAL A 109 -1.00 9.29 -2.33
CA VAL A 109 -0.15 8.55 -3.25
C VAL A 109 -0.72 7.16 -3.49
N ASP A 110 -0.48 6.63 -4.67
CA ASP A 110 -0.82 5.26 -4.99
C ASP A 110 0.15 4.33 -4.25
N CYS A 111 -0.34 3.16 -3.88
CA CYS A 111 0.46 2.11 -3.29
C CYS A 111 0.25 0.79 -4.01
N THR A 112 1.25 -0.05 -3.97
CA THR A 112 1.15 -1.46 -4.39
C THR A 112 1.15 -2.35 -3.16
N ILE A 113 0.52 -3.52 -3.27
CA ILE A 113 0.54 -4.51 -2.18
C ILE A 113 1.57 -5.58 -2.54
N ASP A 114 2.56 -5.72 -1.67
CA ASP A 114 3.59 -6.77 -1.74
C ASP A 114 3.53 -7.61 -0.47
N GLY A 115 3.06 -8.84 -0.61
CA GLY A 115 2.84 -9.74 0.52
C GLY A 115 1.87 -9.17 1.55
N SER A 116 2.37 -8.78 2.71
CA SER A 116 1.61 -8.14 3.80
C SER A 116 1.95 -6.64 3.94
N TYR A 117 2.59 -6.05 2.94
CA TYR A 117 3.01 -4.67 2.97
C TYR A 117 2.34 -3.86 1.87
N ALA A 118 1.93 -2.64 2.22
CA ALA A 118 1.59 -1.58 1.29
C ALA A 118 2.86 -0.79 0.99
N VAL A 119 3.20 -0.64 -0.29
CA VAL A 119 4.48 -0.07 -0.74
C VAL A 119 4.24 1.24 -1.46
N PHE A 120 5.01 2.25 -1.12
CA PHE A 120 5.02 3.56 -1.78
C PHE A 120 6.41 4.18 -1.76
N GLU A 121 6.60 5.29 -2.47
CA GLU A 121 7.85 6.03 -2.53
C GLU A 121 7.70 7.43 -1.96
N THR A 122 8.75 7.92 -1.31
CA THR A 122 8.84 9.28 -0.77
C THR A 122 10.26 9.82 -0.86
N ALA A 123 10.38 11.14 -1.09
CA ALA A 123 11.70 11.79 -1.16
C ALA A 123 12.32 12.02 0.22
N LYS A 124 11.53 12.04 1.29
CA LYS A 124 12.01 12.29 2.66
C LYS A 124 11.11 11.61 3.70
N PRO A 125 11.60 11.43 4.94
CA PRO A 125 10.75 10.96 6.03
C PRO A 125 9.47 11.79 6.16
N CYS A 126 8.35 11.12 6.40
CA CYS A 126 7.04 11.74 6.42
C CYS A 126 6.11 11.08 7.43
N LYS A 127 4.98 11.76 7.72
CA LYS A 127 3.82 11.18 8.37
C LYS A 127 2.93 10.55 7.31
N TYR A 128 2.38 9.37 7.58
CA TYR A 128 1.53 8.66 6.63
C TYR A 128 0.33 7.99 7.31
N VAL A 129 -0.69 7.72 6.50
CA VAL A 129 -1.92 7.01 6.89
C VAL A 129 -2.27 6.01 5.80
N LEU A 130 -2.54 4.76 6.19
CA LEU A 130 -3.13 3.77 5.29
C LEU A 130 -4.60 4.13 5.04
N LEU A 131 -5.01 4.19 3.79
CA LEU A 131 -6.36 4.54 3.38
C LEU A 131 -7.09 3.33 2.81
N TYR A 132 -8.21 2.99 3.42
CA TYR A 132 -9.10 1.92 2.99
C TYR A 132 -10.32 2.48 2.28
N LYS A 133 -10.68 1.95 1.12
CA LYS A 133 -11.85 2.41 0.39
C LYS A 133 -13.13 2.24 1.24
N LYS A 134 -13.94 3.29 1.38
CA LYS A 134 -15.25 3.18 2.02
C LYS A 134 -16.16 2.34 1.12
N ILE A 135 -16.71 1.26 1.68
CA ILE A 135 -17.72 0.47 0.99
C ILE A 135 -19.03 1.26 1.12
N SER A 136 -19.60 1.66 -0.01
CA SER A 136 -20.93 2.30 0.00
C SER A 136 -21.96 1.28 0.54
N PRO A 137 -22.79 1.66 1.52
CA PRO A 137 -23.82 0.78 2.07
C PRO A 137 -24.89 0.39 1.03
N ILE A 138 -24.95 1.09 -0.08
CA ILE A 138 -25.91 0.82 -1.16
C ILE A 138 -25.64 -0.52 -1.87
N VAL A 139 -24.37 -0.93 -2.00
CA VAL A 139 -23.99 -2.17 -2.69
C VAL A 139 -24.56 -3.43 -2.02
N PRO A 140 -24.40 -3.65 -0.71
CA PRO A 140 -25.00 -4.82 -0.05
C PRO A 140 -26.54 -4.79 -0.08
N ILE A 141 -27.17 -3.61 0.01
CA ILE A 141 -28.63 -3.49 -0.07
C ILE A 141 -29.14 -3.89 -1.47
N ALA A 142 -28.46 -3.49 -2.53
CA ALA A 142 -28.84 -3.85 -3.90
C ALA A 142 -28.72 -5.37 -4.13
N ILE A 143 -27.69 -6.03 -3.60
CA ILE A 143 -27.49 -7.48 -3.71
C ILE A 143 -28.59 -8.23 -2.92
N CYS A 144 -28.86 -7.84 -1.69
CA CYS A 144 -29.89 -8.46 -0.83
C CYS A 144 -31.29 -8.23 -1.43
N GLY A 145 -31.58 -7.04 -1.95
CA GLY A 145 -32.85 -6.73 -2.62
C GLY A 145 -33.07 -7.56 -3.88
N GLY A 146 -32.05 -7.71 -4.72
CA GLY A 146 -32.10 -8.52 -5.92
C GLY A 146 -32.40 -10.00 -5.65
N VAL A 147 -31.75 -10.58 -4.66
CA VAL A 147 -31.99 -11.98 -4.23
C VAL A 147 -33.40 -12.17 -3.71
N ALA A 148 -33.92 -11.23 -2.90
CA ALA A 148 -35.29 -11.32 -2.36
C ALA A 148 -36.34 -11.26 -3.47
N VAL A 149 -36.17 -10.40 -4.48
CA VAL A 149 -37.07 -10.30 -5.64
C VAL A 149 -37.04 -11.61 -6.47
N LEU A 150 -35.88 -12.19 -6.69
CA LEU A 150 -35.71 -13.46 -7.41
C LEU A 150 -36.41 -14.62 -6.67
N MET A 151 -36.22 -14.72 -5.36
CA MET A 151 -36.88 -15.73 -4.53
C MET A 151 -38.40 -15.59 -4.57
N MET A 152 -38.92 -14.36 -4.53
CA MET A 152 -40.35 -14.10 -4.61
C MET A 152 -40.93 -14.48 -6.00
N ALA A 153 -40.20 -14.18 -7.07
CA ALA A 153 -40.61 -14.58 -8.43
C ALA A 153 -40.66 -16.10 -8.58
N VAL A 154 -39.64 -16.82 -8.11
CA VAL A 154 -39.61 -18.30 -8.10
C VAL A 154 -40.79 -18.87 -7.29
N PHE A 155 -41.08 -18.31 -6.12
CA PHE A 155 -42.21 -18.76 -5.29
C PHE A 155 -43.58 -18.56 -5.98
N ILE A 156 -43.79 -17.45 -6.67
CA ILE A 156 -45.00 -17.17 -7.44
C ILE A 156 -45.18 -18.20 -8.58
N VAL A 157 -44.09 -18.49 -9.30
CA VAL A 157 -44.11 -19.49 -10.39
C VAL A 157 -44.47 -20.87 -9.87
N LEU A 158 -43.81 -21.31 -8.79
CA LEU A 158 -44.09 -22.60 -8.17
C LEU A 158 -45.53 -22.73 -7.64
N ARG A 159 -46.10 -21.65 -7.06
CA ARG A 159 -47.51 -21.60 -6.70
C ARG A 159 -48.45 -21.73 -7.88
N ARG A 160 -48.15 -21.09 -9.01
CA ARG A 160 -48.97 -21.19 -10.23
C ARG A 160 -48.94 -22.60 -10.81
N ILE A 161 -47.79 -23.25 -10.88
CA ILE A 161 -47.64 -24.63 -11.36
C ILE A 161 -48.47 -25.58 -10.49
N LYS A 162 -48.36 -25.45 -9.15
CA LYS A 162 -49.12 -26.29 -8.21
C LYS A 162 -50.64 -26.10 -8.33
N LYS A 163 -51.09 -24.88 -8.64
CA LYS A 163 -52.54 -24.62 -8.82
C LYS A 163 -53.06 -25.22 -10.10
N HIS A 164 -52.29 -25.19 -11.21
CA HIS A 164 -52.66 -25.78 -12.52
C HIS A 164 -52.66 -27.33 -12.46
N GLY A 165 -51.73 -27.96 -11.71
CA GLY A 165 -51.70 -29.39 -11.52
C GLY A 165 -52.98 -29.92 -10.81
N ARG A 166 -53.46 -29.19 -9.79
CA ARG A 166 -54.68 -29.56 -9.05
C ARG A 166 -55.99 -29.38 -9.87
N SER A 167 -56.05 -28.51 -10.85
CA SER A 167 -57.23 -28.35 -11.71
C SER A 167 -57.41 -29.52 -12.65
N LYS A 168 -56.34 -30.12 -13.15
CA LYS A 168 -56.40 -31.28 -14.09
C LYS A 168 -56.79 -32.59 -13.40
N GLU A 169 -56.50 -32.73 -12.09
CA GLU A 169 -56.85 -33.93 -11.33
C GLU A 169 -58.33 -33.99 -10.99
N LYS A 170 -59.06 -32.85 -11.00
CA LYS A 170 -60.52 -32.79 -10.72
C LYS A 170 -61.37 -32.98 -11.97
N GLU A 171 -60.83 -33.00 -13.18
CA GLU A 171 -61.54 -33.13 -14.45
C GLU A 171 -61.55 -34.59 -14.95
N ASN A 172 -60.81 -35.48 -14.29
CA ASN A 172 -60.65 -36.89 -14.64
C ASN A 172 -61.29 -37.86 -13.61
N VAL A 173 -62.29 -37.40 -12.81
CA VAL A 173 -63.07 -38.27 -11.91
C VAL A 173 -64.55 -38.23 -12.28
#